data_bad4c090b4d1701459d7ebb15ce4a233
#
_entry.id   bad4c090b4d1701459d7ebb15ce4a233
#
_cell.length_a   1.000
_cell.length_b   1.000
_cell.length_c   1.000
_cell.angle_alpha   90.00
_cell.angle_beta   90.00
_cell.angle_gamma   90.00
#
_symmetry.space_group_name_H-M   'P 1'
#
loop_
_entity.id
_entity.type
_entity.pdbx_description
1 polymer ?
#
loop_
_entity_poly.entity_id
_entity_poly.type
_entity_poly.pdbx_seq_one_letter_code
_entity_poly.pdbx_strand_id
1 'polypeptide(L)'
;MKPIINNKASLSVLLGAAFLMATSSIGPGFMLQTAAFTGQLKADFAFAIIVSLIFSIVAQLNVWTIIAVTKKRGQDIANQVLPGLGYGVAFLIALGGLAFNIGNIGGAAMGLNIIFGIDTTMGAAISGIIGILLFAFKKMGGVLDTTAKLLGVVMLVLIAYVACVTNPPVGEAVSHVLMPDQIPWLATVTLIGGTVGGYITFSGGHRLIDAGVTGIEHLKDVRRAAFMGLSVDALVRILLFL
;
A
#
# COMPACT_ATOMS: atom_id res chain seq x y z
N MET A 1 11.74 -40.31 -15.63
CA MET A 1 10.70 -39.57 -14.93
C MET A 1 11.42 -38.61 -13.96
N LYS A 2 11.44 -37.29 -14.23
CA LYS A 2 11.90 -36.32 -13.26
C LYS A 2 10.84 -36.19 -12.14
N PRO A 3 11.23 -36.14 -10.86
CA PRO A 3 10.26 -35.98 -9.78
C PRO A 3 9.51 -34.68 -10.00
N ILE A 4 8.19 -34.71 -9.91
CA ILE A 4 7.33 -33.53 -9.87
C ILE A 4 7.67 -32.84 -8.53
N ILE A 5 8.61 -31.91 -8.59
CA ILE A 5 8.90 -31.04 -7.45
C ILE A 5 7.62 -30.25 -7.23
N ASN A 6 6.98 -30.48 -6.11
CA ASN A 6 5.78 -29.77 -5.66
C ASN A 6 6.20 -28.31 -5.36
N ASN A 7 6.23 -27.49 -6.41
CA ASN A 7 6.82 -26.15 -6.41
C ASN A 7 5.79 -25.11 -5.95
N LYS A 8 5.06 -25.40 -4.86
CA LYS A 8 4.21 -24.40 -4.21
C LYS A 8 5.12 -23.37 -3.55
N ALA A 9 4.92 -22.10 -3.88
CA ALA A 9 5.57 -21.02 -3.17
C ALA A 9 5.32 -21.17 -1.66
N SER A 10 6.34 -20.99 -0.84
CA SER A 10 6.13 -21.09 0.60
C SER A 10 5.14 -20.03 1.08
N LEU A 11 4.24 -20.40 1.97
CA LEU A 11 3.26 -19.47 2.52
C LEU A 11 3.94 -18.22 3.12
N SER A 12 5.13 -18.39 3.68
CA SER A 12 5.94 -17.28 4.21
C SER A 12 6.33 -16.25 3.15
N VAL A 13 6.66 -16.69 1.93
CA VAL A 13 7.00 -15.78 0.81
C VAL A 13 5.76 -15.02 0.34
N LEU A 14 4.63 -15.70 0.21
CA LEU A 14 3.36 -15.09 -0.21
C LEU A 14 2.87 -14.07 0.83
N LEU A 15 2.90 -14.44 2.11
CA LEU A 15 2.59 -13.54 3.22
C LEU A 15 3.56 -12.36 3.26
N GLY A 16 4.85 -12.60 3.01
CA GLY A 16 5.85 -11.52 2.95
C GLY A 16 5.55 -10.50 1.88
N ALA A 17 5.19 -10.92 0.67
CA ALA A 17 4.80 -10.01 -0.42
C ALA A 17 3.49 -9.28 -0.13
N ALA A 18 2.47 -10.00 0.36
CA ALA A 18 1.18 -9.44 0.72
C ALA A 18 1.30 -8.40 1.86
N PHE A 19 2.06 -8.73 2.91
CA PHE A 19 2.27 -7.85 4.06
C PHE A 19 3.09 -6.61 3.69
N LEU A 20 4.16 -6.78 2.89
CA LEU A 20 4.96 -5.66 2.42
C LEU A 20 4.09 -4.66 1.63
N MET A 21 3.24 -5.17 0.75
CA MET A 21 2.33 -4.33 -0.02
C MET A 21 1.33 -3.62 0.88
N ALA A 22 0.65 -4.34 1.76
CA ALA A 22 -0.33 -3.76 2.66
C ALA A 22 0.29 -2.69 3.58
N THR A 23 1.42 -2.98 4.22
CA THR A 23 2.11 -2.01 5.09
C THR A 23 2.68 -0.82 4.32
N SER A 24 3.07 -1.00 3.07
CA SER A 24 3.52 0.11 2.21
C SER A 24 2.38 1.04 1.82
N SER A 25 1.15 0.53 1.69
CA SER A 25 -0.02 1.35 1.35
C SER A 25 -0.62 2.10 2.54
N ILE A 26 -0.36 1.64 3.77
CA ILE A 26 -0.98 2.14 5.00
C ILE A 26 0.01 2.95 5.87
N GLY A 27 0.92 3.65 5.24
CA GLY A 27 1.90 4.46 5.96
C GLY A 27 1.29 5.69 6.67
N PRO A 28 2.09 6.39 7.50
CA PRO A 28 1.65 7.60 8.22
C PRO A 28 1.02 8.67 7.32
N GLY A 29 1.52 8.83 6.09
CA GLY A 29 0.94 9.74 5.09
C GLY A 29 -0.47 9.38 4.69
N PHE A 30 -0.77 8.08 4.54
CA PHE A 30 -2.12 7.60 4.25
C PHE A 30 -3.07 7.86 5.42
N MET A 31 -2.63 7.65 6.67
CA MET A 31 -3.43 7.93 7.86
C MET A 31 -3.82 9.41 7.92
N LEU A 32 -2.85 10.30 7.72
CA LEU A 32 -3.08 11.74 7.70
C LEU A 32 -4.05 12.16 6.58
N GLN A 33 -3.88 11.61 5.39
CA GLN A 33 -4.76 11.85 4.24
C GLN A 33 -6.19 11.36 4.51
N THR A 34 -6.34 10.16 5.05
CA THR A 34 -7.67 9.60 5.38
C THR A 34 -8.37 10.46 6.42
N ALA A 35 -7.67 10.87 7.49
CA ALA A 35 -8.23 11.77 8.50
C ALA A 35 -8.67 13.11 7.90
N ALA A 36 -7.86 13.70 7.01
CA ALA A 36 -8.19 14.96 6.34
C ALA A 36 -9.44 14.83 5.45
N PHE A 37 -9.52 13.78 4.63
CA PHE A 37 -10.68 13.56 3.76
C PHE A 37 -11.93 13.17 4.55
N THR A 38 -11.81 12.37 5.61
CA THR A 38 -12.93 12.05 6.50
C THR A 38 -13.49 13.32 7.13
N GLY A 39 -12.62 14.22 7.62
CA GLY A 39 -13.03 15.49 8.19
C GLY A 39 -13.77 16.42 7.20
N GLN A 40 -13.35 16.43 5.93
CA GLN A 40 -13.91 17.28 4.88
C GLN A 40 -15.18 16.70 4.24
N LEU A 41 -15.19 15.40 3.97
CA LEU A 41 -16.20 14.71 3.15
C LEU A 41 -17.19 13.90 3.97
N LYS A 42 -16.87 13.66 5.25
CA LYS A 42 -17.72 12.86 6.16
C LYS A 42 -18.11 11.53 5.51
N ALA A 43 -19.41 11.21 5.49
CA ALA A 43 -19.95 9.96 4.94
C ALA A 43 -19.67 9.77 3.43
N ASP A 44 -19.61 10.85 2.64
CA ASP A 44 -19.30 10.77 1.19
C ASP A 44 -17.93 10.15 0.90
N PHE A 45 -17.01 10.19 1.86
CA PHE A 45 -15.71 9.56 1.68
C PHE A 45 -15.79 8.04 1.55
N ALA A 46 -16.87 7.40 2.03
CA ALA A 46 -17.14 5.97 1.84
C ALA A 46 -17.19 5.59 0.36
N PHE A 47 -17.82 6.42 -0.49
CA PHE A 47 -17.82 6.23 -1.94
C PHE A 47 -16.40 6.19 -2.50
N ALA A 48 -15.57 7.18 -2.16
CA ALA A 48 -14.18 7.24 -2.64
C ALA A 48 -13.37 6.00 -2.22
N ILE A 49 -13.55 5.53 -0.99
CA ILE A 49 -12.89 4.33 -0.49
C ILE A 49 -13.28 3.10 -1.32
N ILE A 50 -14.57 2.84 -1.49
CA ILE A 50 -15.03 1.64 -2.21
C ILE A 50 -14.63 1.68 -3.68
N VAL A 51 -14.80 2.81 -4.35
CA VAL A 51 -14.39 2.95 -5.75
C VAL A 51 -12.87 2.76 -5.89
N SER A 52 -12.07 3.37 -5.00
CA SER A 52 -10.61 3.20 -5.03
C SER A 52 -10.19 1.75 -4.78
N LEU A 53 -10.89 1.01 -3.92
CA LEU A 53 -10.63 -0.42 -3.68
C LEU A 53 -10.92 -1.26 -4.93
N ILE A 54 -12.02 -1.02 -5.62
CA ILE A 54 -12.36 -1.73 -6.87
C ILE A 54 -11.24 -1.51 -7.90
N PHE A 55 -10.84 -0.25 -8.12
CA PHE A 55 -9.73 0.07 -9.04
C PHE A 55 -8.41 -0.58 -8.61
N SER A 56 -8.10 -0.57 -7.31
CA SER A 56 -6.89 -1.20 -6.77
C SER A 56 -6.89 -2.71 -7.02
N ILE A 57 -8.01 -3.39 -6.81
CA ILE A 57 -8.16 -4.84 -7.06
C ILE A 57 -7.90 -5.15 -8.54
N VAL A 58 -8.56 -4.41 -9.43
CA VAL A 58 -8.41 -4.61 -10.88
C VAL A 58 -6.97 -4.35 -11.31
N ALA A 59 -6.39 -3.22 -10.91
CA ALA A 59 -5.02 -2.85 -11.26
C ALA A 59 -4.01 -3.89 -10.77
N GLN A 60 -4.07 -4.25 -9.50
CA GLN A 60 -3.10 -5.17 -8.91
C GLN A 60 -3.19 -6.58 -9.48
N LEU A 61 -4.38 -7.14 -9.62
CA LEU A 61 -4.54 -8.48 -10.17
C LEU A 61 -4.02 -8.57 -11.61
N ASN A 62 -4.26 -7.54 -12.43
CA ASN A 62 -3.76 -7.49 -13.80
C ASN A 62 -2.23 -7.33 -13.82
N VAL A 63 -1.69 -6.33 -13.13
CA VAL A 63 -0.24 -6.05 -13.12
C VAL A 63 0.54 -7.24 -12.58
N TRP A 64 0.12 -7.83 -11.46
CA TRP A 64 0.80 -8.98 -10.87
C TRP A 64 0.71 -10.23 -11.76
N THR A 65 -0.43 -10.45 -12.42
CA THR A 65 -0.56 -11.54 -13.39
C THR A 65 0.41 -11.37 -14.56
N ILE A 66 0.48 -10.17 -15.14
CA ILE A 66 1.37 -9.87 -16.26
C ILE A 66 2.83 -10.02 -15.85
N ILE A 67 3.23 -9.45 -14.72
CA ILE A 67 4.59 -9.56 -14.16
C ILE A 67 4.96 -11.03 -13.92
N ALA A 68 4.07 -11.81 -13.31
CA ALA A 68 4.32 -13.22 -13.04
C ALA A 68 4.50 -14.05 -14.31
N VAL A 69 3.59 -13.89 -15.29
CA VAL A 69 3.63 -14.66 -16.55
C VAL A 69 4.85 -14.30 -17.38
N THR A 70 5.14 -13.01 -17.52
CA THR A 70 6.26 -12.53 -18.34
C THR A 70 7.61 -12.72 -17.67
N LYS A 71 7.65 -12.91 -16.34
CA LYS A 71 8.86 -12.97 -15.51
C LYS A 71 9.74 -11.72 -15.64
N LYS A 72 9.12 -10.59 -15.98
CA LYS A 72 9.79 -9.30 -16.23
C LYS A 72 9.23 -8.22 -15.33
N ARG A 73 10.04 -7.24 -15.04
CA ARG A 73 9.61 -6.05 -14.30
C ARG A 73 8.72 -5.16 -15.17
N GLY A 74 7.84 -4.38 -14.56
CA GLY A 74 6.86 -3.56 -15.28
C GLY A 74 7.47 -2.62 -16.30
N GLN A 75 8.61 -1.99 -15.99
CA GLN A 75 9.33 -1.12 -16.92
C GLN A 75 9.93 -1.87 -18.12
N ASP A 76 10.35 -3.12 -17.93
CA ASP A 76 10.90 -3.94 -19.02
C ASP A 76 9.77 -4.37 -19.97
N ILE A 77 8.59 -4.66 -19.42
CA ILE A 77 7.40 -4.99 -20.20
C ILE A 77 6.96 -3.77 -21.02
N ALA A 78 6.93 -2.58 -20.39
CA ALA A 78 6.58 -1.35 -21.07
C ALA A 78 7.53 -1.05 -22.24
N ASN A 79 8.83 -1.28 -22.09
CA ASN A 79 9.81 -1.12 -23.16
C ASN A 79 9.64 -2.12 -24.31
N GLN A 80 9.01 -3.26 -24.08
CA GLN A 80 8.68 -4.22 -25.15
C GLN A 80 7.47 -3.79 -25.98
N VAL A 81 6.54 -3.09 -25.33
CA VAL A 81 5.36 -2.53 -26.02
C VAL A 81 5.75 -1.33 -26.88
N LEU A 82 6.52 -0.41 -26.29
CA LEU A 82 7.04 0.77 -26.97
C LEU A 82 8.44 1.09 -26.44
N PRO A 83 9.48 1.08 -27.28
CA PRO A 83 10.84 1.45 -26.88
C PRO A 83 10.87 2.84 -26.23
N GLY A 84 11.46 2.92 -25.04
CA GLY A 84 11.52 4.14 -24.25
C GLY A 84 10.40 4.33 -23.22
N LEU A 85 9.24 3.67 -23.37
CA LEU A 85 8.12 3.78 -22.44
C LEU A 85 8.48 3.32 -21.02
N GLY A 86 9.37 2.34 -20.89
CA GLY A 86 9.84 1.84 -19.60
C GLY A 86 10.56 2.89 -18.76
N TYR A 87 11.26 3.85 -19.38
CA TYR A 87 11.86 4.98 -18.66
C TYR A 87 10.79 5.91 -18.09
N GLY A 88 9.70 6.16 -18.85
CA GLY A 88 8.54 6.92 -18.37
C GLY A 88 7.87 6.24 -17.18
N VAL A 89 7.64 4.91 -17.27
CA VAL A 89 7.08 4.11 -16.17
C VAL A 89 8.01 4.14 -14.95
N ALA A 90 9.31 3.96 -15.12
CA ALA A 90 10.28 4.03 -14.02
C ALA A 90 10.29 5.40 -13.34
N PHE A 91 10.24 6.48 -14.14
CA PHE A 91 10.16 7.85 -13.63
C PHE A 91 8.88 8.07 -12.81
N LEU A 92 7.72 7.64 -13.32
CA LEU A 92 6.44 7.79 -12.61
C LEU A 92 6.41 6.97 -11.31
N ILE A 93 6.98 5.75 -11.30
CA ILE A 93 7.13 4.93 -10.09
C ILE A 93 8.01 5.66 -9.07
N ALA A 94 9.15 6.21 -9.50
CA ALA A 94 10.05 6.95 -8.62
C ALA A 94 9.39 8.22 -8.06
N LEU A 95 8.68 8.96 -8.90
CA LEU A 95 7.94 10.17 -8.51
C LEU A 95 6.82 9.84 -7.51
N GLY A 96 6.05 8.77 -7.76
CA GLY A 96 5.03 8.29 -6.83
C GLY A 96 5.62 7.88 -5.49
N GLY A 97 6.74 7.16 -5.50
CA GLY A 97 7.48 6.82 -4.28
C GLY A 97 7.98 8.03 -3.51
N LEU A 98 8.51 9.04 -4.21
CA LEU A 98 8.94 10.30 -3.61
C LEU A 98 7.76 11.03 -2.94
N ALA A 99 6.67 11.23 -3.66
CA ALA A 99 5.48 11.90 -3.14
C ALA A 99 4.92 11.18 -1.90
N PHE A 100 4.86 9.84 -1.93
CA PHE A 100 4.41 9.05 -0.80
C PHE A 100 5.32 9.16 0.42
N ASN A 101 6.65 9.17 0.21
CA ASN A 101 7.60 9.34 1.31
C ASN A 101 7.55 10.74 1.94
N ILE A 102 7.26 11.79 1.17
CA ILE A 102 7.00 13.13 1.71
C ILE A 102 5.81 13.08 2.67
N GLY A 103 4.70 12.43 2.28
CA GLY A 103 3.54 12.21 3.14
C GLY A 103 3.88 11.41 4.41
N ASN A 104 4.69 10.36 4.30
CA ASN A 104 5.12 9.55 5.44
C ASN A 104 5.98 10.35 6.43
N ILE A 105 6.89 11.19 5.94
CA ILE A 105 7.69 12.09 6.78
C ILE A 105 6.78 13.08 7.49
N GLY A 106 5.80 13.66 6.80
CA GLY A 106 4.81 14.56 7.39
C GLY A 106 3.98 13.91 8.50
N GLY A 107 3.49 12.68 8.25
CA GLY A 107 2.74 11.91 9.24
C GLY A 107 3.61 11.52 10.45
N ALA A 108 4.87 11.13 10.25
CA ALA A 108 5.80 10.85 11.33
C ALA A 108 6.11 12.11 12.16
N ALA A 109 6.25 13.27 11.52
CA ALA A 109 6.44 14.56 12.18
C ALA A 109 5.26 14.92 13.07
N MET A 110 4.02 14.69 12.59
CA MET A 110 2.83 14.88 13.42
C MET A 110 2.81 13.95 14.64
N GLY A 111 3.19 12.68 14.46
CA GLY A 111 3.33 11.73 15.57
C GLY A 111 4.33 12.22 16.62
N LEU A 112 5.49 12.73 16.21
CA LEU A 112 6.49 13.31 17.11
C LEU A 112 5.97 14.58 17.81
N ASN A 113 5.19 15.40 17.12
CA ASN A 113 4.56 16.57 17.70
C ASN A 113 3.55 16.18 18.78
N ILE A 114 2.68 15.21 18.52
CA ILE A 114 1.64 14.78 19.46
C ILE A 114 2.25 14.13 20.71
N ILE A 115 3.29 13.30 20.55
CA ILE A 115 3.87 12.51 21.66
C ILE A 115 4.87 13.35 22.48
N PHE A 116 5.70 14.15 21.81
CA PHE A 116 6.84 14.82 22.43
C PHE A 116 6.75 16.35 22.40
N GLY A 117 5.72 16.94 21.76
CA GLY A 117 5.59 18.38 21.59
C GLY A 117 6.63 19.02 20.64
N ILE A 118 7.33 18.20 19.83
CA ILE A 118 8.34 18.68 18.89
C ILE A 118 7.64 19.43 17.76
N ASP A 119 8.18 20.58 17.35
CA ASP A 119 7.69 21.30 16.18
C ASP A 119 7.68 20.40 14.93
N THR A 120 6.63 20.52 14.11
CA THR A 120 6.42 19.63 12.95
C THR A 120 7.53 19.75 11.92
N THR A 121 8.15 20.92 11.74
CA THR A 121 9.28 21.09 10.82
C THR A 121 10.51 20.35 11.34
N MET A 122 10.79 20.47 12.63
CA MET A 122 11.88 19.74 13.29
C MET A 122 11.58 18.25 13.29
N GLY A 123 10.35 17.82 13.57
CA GLY A 123 9.91 16.42 13.49
C GLY A 123 10.11 15.84 12.11
N ALA A 124 9.82 16.59 11.05
CA ALA A 124 10.05 16.16 9.67
C ALA A 124 11.55 16.01 9.36
N ALA A 125 12.37 16.94 9.80
CA ALA A 125 13.83 16.83 9.63
C ALA A 125 14.40 15.61 10.36
N ILE A 126 14.01 15.38 11.61
CA ILE A 126 14.42 14.20 12.40
C ILE A 126 13.99 12.91 11.70
N SER A 127 12.72 12.81 11.28
CA SER A 127 12.19 11.61 10.62
C SER A 127 12.89 11.34 9.29
N GLY A 128 13.16 12.39 8.50
CA GLY A 128 13.89 12.29 7.25
C GLY A 128 15.33 11.80 7.45
N ILE A 129 16.04 12.37 8.41
CA ILE A 129 17.42 11.95 8.75
C ILE A 129 17.45 10.49 9.21
N ILE A 130 16.55 10.09 10.11
CA ILE A 130 16.43 8.69 10.57
C ILE A 130 16.18 7.77 9.38
N GLY A 131 15.25 8.13 8.49
CA GLY A 131 14.97 7.35 7.28
C GLY A 131 16.19 7.17 6.41
N ILE A 132 16.93 8.25 6.11
CA ILE A 132 18.18 8.18 5.31
C ILE A 132 19.21 7.29 5.98
N LEU A 133 19.44 7.43 7.28
CA LEU A 133 20.40 6.62 8.03
C LEU A 133 20.04 5.14 8.00
N LEU A 134 18.75 4.80 8.20
CA LEU A 134 18.29 3.42 8.16
C LEU A 134 18.54 2.75 6.80
N PHE A 135 18.34 3.47 5.70
CA PHE A 135 18.62 2.94 4.36
C PHE A 135 20.10 2.94 3.98
N ALA A 136 20.92 3.81 4.56
CA ALA A 136 22.36 3.83 4.34
C ALA A 136 23.07 2.59 4.91
N PHE A 137 22.54 2.00 5.97
CA PHE A 137 23.11 0.82 6.61
C PHE A 137 22.55 -0.49 6.05
N LYS A 138 23.15 -1.01 4.97
CA LYS A 138 22.74 -2.25 4.28
C LYS A 138 22.55 -3.49 5.18
N LYS A 139 23.22 -3.54 6.34
CA LYS A 139 23.11 -4.67 7.29
C LYS A 139 21.81 -4.69 8.10
N MET A 140 21.02 -3.62 8.07
CA MET A 140 19.80 -3.49 8.87
C MET A 140 18.54 -4.01 8.18
N GLY A 141 18.60 -4.47 6.94
CA GLY A 141 17.41 -4.90 6.18
C GLY A 141 16.53 -5.92 6.91
N GLY A 142 17.12 -6.95 7.51
CA GLY A 142 16.35 -7.96 8.26
C GLY A 142 15.73 -7.42 9.55
N VAL A 143 16.41 -6.52 10.24
CA VAL A 143 15.91 -5.86 11.46
C VAL A 143 14.76 -4.93 11.08
N LEU A 144 14.93 -4.15 10.00
CA LEU A 144 13.89 -3.25 9.49
C LEU A 144 12.63 -4.02 9.09
N ASP A 145 12.77 -5.13 8.36
CA ASP A 145 11.63 -5.98 7.96
C ASP A 145 10.87 -6.51 9.18
N THR A 146 11.56 -6.95 10.20
CA THR A 146 10.95 -7.47 11.44
C THR A 146 10.26 -6.36 12.23
N THR A 147 10.93 -5.23 12.40
CA THR A 147 10.39 -4.07 13.11
C THR A 147 9.16 -3.51 12.37
N ALA A 148 9.22 -3.38 11.04
CA ALA A 148 8.09 -2.92 10.23
C ALA A 148 6.86 -3.84 10.37
N LYS A 149 7.07 -5.16 10.38
CA LYS A 149 5.98 -6.12 10.61
C LYS A 149 5.37 -5.97 12.00
N LEU A 150 6.20 -5.85 13.04
CA LEU A 150 5.72 -5.68 14.41
C LEU A 150 4.92 -4.37 14.56
N LEU A 151 5.49 -3.26 14.08
CA LEU A 151 4.81 -1.96 14.11
C LEU A 151 3.52 -1.96 13.29
N GLY A 152 3.50 -2.64 12.13
CA GLY A 152 2.31 -2.82 11.31
C GLY A 152 1.20 -3.57 12.08
N VAL A 153 1.53 -4.62 12.82
CA VAL A 153 0.55 -5.34 13.66
C VAL A 153 0.04 -4.44 14.79
N VAL A 154 0.92 -3.73 15.49
CA VAL A 154 0.52 -2.77 16.55
C VAL A 154 -0.42 -1.70 15.99
N MET A 155 -0.10 -1.15 14.84
CA MET A 155 -0.93 -0.17 14.14
C MET A 155 -2.33 -0.72 13.82
N LEU A 156 -2.41 -1.95 13.27
CA LEU A 156 -3.69 -2.61 12.98
C LEU A 156 -4.55 -2.78 14.24
N VAL A 157 -3.94 -3.19 15.34
CA VAL A 157 -4.64 -3.36 16.63
C VAL A 157 -5.14 -2.02 17.14
N LEU A 158 -4.33 -0.96 17.07
CA LEU A 158 -4.73 0.39 17.50
C LEU A 158 -5.87 0.95 16.64
N ILE A 159 -5.80 0.81 15.32
CA ILE A 159 -6.88 1.25 14.41
C ILE A 159 -8.18 0.50 14.72
N ALA A 160 -8.12 -0.82 14.88
CA ALA A 160 -9.28 -1.63 15.23
C ALA A 160 -9.86 -1.22 16.59
N TYR A 161 -8.99 -0.98 17.59
CA TYR A 161 -9.43 -0.51 18.91
C TYR A 161 -10.16 0.84 18.79
N VAL A 162 -9.60 1.82 18.09
CA VAL A 162 -10.22 3.14 17.90
C VAL A 162 -11.57 2.99 17.20
N ALA A 163 -11.65 2.23 16.11
CA ALA A 163 -12.91 1.99 15.39
C ALA A 163 -13.99 1.35 16.28
N CYS A 164 -13.60 0.49 17.24
CA CYS A 164 -14.57 -0.13 18.17
C CYS A 164 -15.08 0.83 19.26
N VAL A 165 -14.27 1.81 19.69
CA VAL A 165 -14.66 2.69 20.81
C VAL A 165 -15.30 4.00 20.36
N THR A 166 -15.14 4.38 19.09
CA THR A 166 -15.68 5.65 18.55
C THR A 166 -17.17 5.60 18.20
N ASN A 167 -17.79 4.40 18.20
CA ASN A 167 -19.18 4.21 17.75
C ASN A 167 -19.49 4.91 16.42
N PRO A 168 -18.76 4.56 15.34
CA PRO A 168 -18.89 5.26 14.07
C PRO A 168 -20.30 5.11 13.46
N PRO A 169 -20.77 6.10 12.68
CA PRO A 169 -22.07 6.06 12.03
C PRO A 169 -22.08 5.12 10.81
N VAL A 170 -21.89 3.82 11.03
CA VAL A 170 -21.73 2.81 9.96
C VAL A 170 -22.92 2.82 8.98
N GLY A 171 -24.15 3.02 9.48
CA GLY A 171 -25.35 3.07 8.64
C GLY A 171 -25.31 4.22 7.63
N GLU A 172 -24.88 5.39 8.07
CA GLU A 172 -24.70 6.57 7.21
C GLU A 172 -23.58 6.32 6.19
N ALA A 173 -22.45 5.80 6.64
CA ALA A 173 -21.34 5.45 5.76
C ALA A 173 -21.75 4.48 4.64
N VAL A 174 -22.51 3.43 4.97
CA VAL A 174 -22.99 2.44 4.00
C VAL A 174 -23.96 3.05 2.99
N SER A 175 -24.88 3.93 3.40
CA SER A 175 -25.81 4.60 2.48
C SER A 175 -25.07 5.48 1.46
N HIS A 176 -24.00 6.17 1.87
CA HIS A 176 -23.21 7.05 1.01
C HIS A 176 -22.24 6.31 0.09
N VAL A 177 -22.05 4.99 0.28
CA VAL A 177 -21.28 4.17 -0.70
C VAL A 177 -21.94 4.18 -2.07
N LEU A 178 -23.28 4.10 -2.13
CA LEU A 178 -24.01 4.04 -3.41
C LEU A 178 -24.62 5.40 -3.81
N MET A 179 -24.97 6.21 -2.83
CA MET A 179 -25.64 7.52 -3.03
C MET A 179 -24.92 8.61 -2.21
N PRO A 180 -23.72 9.02 -2.60
CA PRO A 180 -23.05 10.14 -1.97
C PRO A 180 -23.80 11.44 -2.33
N ASP A 181 -23.85 12.38 -1.40
CA ASP A 181 -24.41 13.72 -1.66
C ASP A 181 -23.60 14.47 -2.73
N GLN A 182 -22.28 14.27 -2.69
CA GLN A 182 -21.33 14.81 -3.68
C GLN A 182 -20.32 13.73 -4.05
N ILE A 183 -20.06 13.56 -5.36
CA ILE A 183 -19.03 12.60 -5.80
C ILE A 183 -17.65 13.19 -5.53
N PRO A 184 -16.86 12.61 -4.61
CA PRO A 184 -15.58 13.16 -4.19
C PRO A 184 -14.44 12.74 -5.14
N TRP A 185 -14.45 13.27 -6.38
CA TRP A 185 -13.50 12.88 -7.43
C TRP A 185 -12.04 13.02 -7.02
N LEU A 186 -11.69 14.14 -6.38
CA LEU A 186 -10.32 14.39 -5.95
C LEU A 186 -9.84 13.33 -4.96
N ALA A 187 -10.65 13.04 -3.93
CA ALA A 187 -10.33 12.03 -2.96
C ALA A 187 -10.22 10.64 -3.60
N THR A 188 -11.15 10.30 -4.51
CA THR A 188 -11.14 9.02 -5.24
C THR A 188 -9.85 8.83 -6.04
N VAL A 189 -9.47 9.81 -6.87
CA VAL A 189 -8.25 9.74 -7.68
C VAL A 189 -7.00 9.71 -6.80
N THR A 190 -7.00 10.50 -5.72
CA THR A 190 -5.89 10.53 -4.78
C THR A 190 -5.71 9.19 -4.05
N LEU A 191 -6.81 8.55 -3.64
CA LEU A 191 -6.75 7.21 -3.04
C LEU A 191 -6.28 6.14 -4.03
N ILE A 192 -6.70 6.18 -5.28
CA ILE A 192 -6.24 5.23 -6.31
C ILE A 192 -4.73 5.39 -6.52
N GLY A 193 -4.25 6.62 -6.71
CA GLY A 193 -2.84 6.89 -7.00
C GLY A 193 -1.91 6.74 -5.80
N GLY A 194 -2.36 7.14 -4.62
CA GLY A 194 -1.59 7.12 -3.36
C GLY A 194 -1.55 5.78 -2.65
N THR A 195 -2.21 4.76 -3.19
CA THR A 195 -2.29 3.44 -2.55
C THR A 195 -1.91 2.32 -3.53
N VAL A 196 -2.56 1.19 -3.43
CA VAL A 196 -2.25 -0.01 -4.24
C VAL A 196 -2.44 0.19 -5.74
N GLY A 197 -3.32 1.09 -6.17
CA GLY A 197 -3.52 1.41 -7.58
C GLY A 197 -2.34 2.14 -8.25
N GLY A 198 -1.43 2.71 -7.45
CA GLY A 198 -0.26 3.45 -7.91
C GLY A 198 1.02 2.60 -7.99
N TYR A 199 2.16 3.22 -7.64
CA TYR A 199 3.49 2.59 -7.72
C TYR A 199 3.64 1.34 -6.84
N ILE A 200 2.89 1.24 -5.75
CA ILE A 200 2.94 0.12 -4.78
C ILE A 200 2.61 -1.22 -5.46
N THR A 201 1.72 -1.21 -6.47
CA THR A 201 1.41 -2.38 -7.30
C THR A 201 2.67 -3.02 -7.88
N PHE A 202 3.61 -2.22 -8.38
CA PHE A 202 4.85 -2.72 -8.96
C PHE A 202 5.79 -3.31 -7.91
N SER A 203 5.89 -2.69 -6.74
CA SER A 203 6.82 -3.15 -5.68
C SER A 203 6.48 -4.55 -5.20
N GLY A 204 5.22 -4.86 -4.97
CA GLY A 204 4.78 -6.20 -4.57
C GLY A 204 4.98 -7.26 -5.66
N GLY A 205 4.67 -6.92 -6.92
CA GLY A 205 4.91 -7.79 -8.07
C GLY A 205 6.39 -8.09 -8.28
N HIS A 206 7.26 -7.08 -8.16
CA HIS A 206 8.71 -7.27 -8.28
C HIS A 206 9.28 -8.13 -7.14
N ARG A 207 8.73 -8.03 -5.92
CA ARG A 207 9.12 -8.90 -4.81
C ARG A 207 8.84 -10.37 -5.09
N LEU A 208 7.73 -10.68 -5.78
CA LEU A 208 7.43 -12.05 -6.20
C LEU A 208 8.44 -12.57 -7.23
N ILE A 209 8.88 -11.72 -8.17
CA ILE A 209 9.97 -12.09 -9.10
C ILE A 209 11.25 -12.42 -8.33
N ASP A 210 11.66 -11.53 -7.42
CA ASP A 210 12.88 -11.70 -6.64
C ASP A 210 12.82 -12.95 -5.75
N ALA A 211 11.63 -13.38 -5.36
CA ALA A 211 11.39 -14.62 -4.62
C ALA A 211 11.24 -15.87 -5.51
N GLY A 212 11.33 -15.72 -6.84
CA GLY A 212 11.18 -16.83 -7.79
C GLY A 212 9.73 -17.31 -7.99
N VAL A 213 8.74 -16.58 -7.49
CA VAL A 213 7.30 -16.91 -7.62
C VAL A 213 6.77 -16.32 -8.92
N THR A 214 7.15 -16.95 -10.03
CA THR A 214 6.82 -16.50 -11.38
C THR A 214 6.44 -17.67 -12.28
N GLY A 215 5.81 -17.38 -13.41
CA GLY A 215 5.34 -18.38 -14.36
C GLY A 215 3.85 -18.71 -14.20
N ILE A 216 3.30 -19.36 -15.22
CA ILE A 216 1.90 -19.78 -15.24
C ILE A 216 1.60 -20.77 -14.10
N GLU A 217 2.57 -21.57 -13.74
CA GLU A 217 2.53 -22.56 -12.67
C GLU A 217 2.26 -21.94 -11.29
N HIS A 218 2.70 -20.68 -11.06
CA HIS A 218 2.53 -19.95 -9.80
C HIS A 218 1.38 -18.93 -9.81
N LEU A 219 0.58 -18.84 -10.88
CA LEU A 219 -0.49 -17.83 -10.96
C LEU A 219 -1.51 -17.91 -9.81
N LYS A 220 -1.82 -19.13 -9.34
CA LYS A 220 -2.72 -19.29 -8.18
C LYS A 220 -2.11 -18.69 -6.92
N ASP A 221 -0.83 -18.90 -6.71
CA ASP A 221 -0.10 -18.37 -5.56
C ASP A 221 0.01 -16.84 -5.63
N VAL A 222 0.32 -16.30 -6.81
CA VAL A 222 0.40 -14.85 -7.06
C VAL A 222 -0.94 -14.17 -6.79
N ARG A 223 -2.04 -14.72 -7.32
CA ARG A 223 -3.39 -14.18 -7.08
C ARG A 223 -3.78 -14.28 -5.62
N ARG A 224 -3.43 -15.37 -4.94
CA ARG A 224 -3.67 -15.54 -3.51
C ARG A 224 -2.93 -14.47 -2.69
N ALA A 225 -1.65 -14.24 -2.98
CA ALA A 225 -0.88 -13.18 -2.32
C ALA A 225 -1.48 -11.78 -2.59
N ALA A 226 -1.92 -11.51 -3.82
CA ALA A 226 -2.59 -10.26 -4.17
C ALA A 226 -3.87 -10.06 -3.35
N PHE A 227 -4.76 -11.07 -3.30
CA PHE A 227 -5.99 -10.99 -2.52
C PHE A 227 -5.73 -10.81 -1.01
N MET A 228 -4.75 -11.51 -0.45
CA MET A 228 -4.39 -11.35 0.96
C MET A 228 -3.94 -9.92 1.27
N GLY A 229 -3.07 -9.35 0.45
CA GLY A 229 -2.61 -7.98 0.63
C GLY A 229 -3.73 -6.96 0.47
N LEU A 230 -4.56 -7.11 -0.57
CA LEU A 230 -5.72 -6.26 -0.81
C LEU A 230 -6.76 -6.34 0.31
N SER A 231 -6.98 -7.52 0.89
CA SER A 231 -7.92 -7.67 2.01
C SER A 231 -7.46 -6.92 3.25
N VAL A 232 -6.16 -6.98 3.56
CA VAL A 232 -5.59 -6.21 4.69
C VAL A 232 -5.69 -4.71 4.42
N ASP A 233 -5.32 -4.27 3.21
CA ASP A 233 -5.40 -2.87 2.79
C ASP A 233 -6.85 -2.35 2.87
N ALA A 234 -7.82 -3.11 2.35
CA ALA A 234 -9.24 -2.76 2.40
C ALA A 234 -9.76 -2.65 3.84
N LEU A 235 -9.42 -3.63 4.68
CA LEU A 235 -9.82 -3.63 6.08
C LEU A 235 -9.32 -2.37 6.80
N VAL A 236 -8.06 -2.03 6.61
CA VAL A 236 -7.48 -0.85 7.26
C VAL A 236 -8.10 0.45 6.75
N ARG A 237 -8.33 0.58 5.44
CA ARG A 237 -9.01 1.76 4.88
C ARG A 237 -10.39 1.98 5.48
N ILE A 238 -11.16 0.90 5.58
CA ILE A 238 -12.53 0.95 6.14
C ILE A 238 -12.46 1.30 7.63
N LEU A 239 -11.64 0.60 8.41
CA LEU A 239 -11.53 0.84 9.85
C LEU A 239 -10.99 2.22 10.19
N LEU A 240 -10.08 2.76 9.39
CA LEU A 240 -9.49 4.08 9.61
C LEU A 240 -10.46 5.21 9.24
N PHE A 241 -11.36 4.97 8.31
CA PHE A 241 -12.42 5.90 7.93
C PHE A 241 -13.53 5.96 8.97
N LEU A 242 -13.93 4.80 9.49
CA LEU A 242 -14.97 4.67 10.52
C LEU A 242 -14.51 5.23 11.87
#